data_b747758b2f0af72f0f30966ace13916a
#
_entry.id   b747758b2f0af72f0f30966ace13916a
#
_cell.length_a   1.000
_cell.length_b   1.000
_cell.length_c   1.000
_cell.angle_alpha   90.00
_cell.angle_beta   90.00
_cell.angle_gamma   90.00
#
_symmetry.space_group_name_H-M   'P 1'
#
loop_
_entity.id
_entity.type
_entity.pdbx_description
1 polymer ?
#
loop_
_entity_poly.entity_id
_entity_poly.type
_entity_poly.pdbx_seq_one_letter_code
_entity_poly.pdbx_strand_id
1 'polypeptide(L)'
;HAEVLAINNALLNNSDLSKATLYVSMEPCSHIGKTPPCTNIILAHKIPKVVIGSMDPNPLVSGAKILSDAGVNVEISIQPEIVEFNNTFNINQLNKRPKYVLKAATTINGKIADRQGNSKWISNEKSRAYVHQILRSNADAILTTAQTVIKDNAKMNIRVPDEDAKELNLIIIDRALRVLEPENKGLGIFYGRKRTKIYLLTDK
;
A
#
# COMPACT_ATOMS: atom_id res chain seq x y z
N HIS A 1 5.67 1.05 14.74
CA HIS A 1 4.20 1.09 14.88
C HIS A 1 3.80 2.50 15.32
N ALA A 2 2.62 2.97 14.87
CA ALA A 2 2.15 4.32 15.14
C ALA A 2 1.94 4.58 16.63
N GLU A 3 1.45 3.58 17.37
CA GLU A 3 1.26 3.63 18.82
C GLU A 3 2.56 3.97 19.54
N VAL A 4 3.66 3.30 19.16
CA VAL A 4 4.98 3.53 19.78
C VAL A 4 5.46 4.95 19.50
N LEU A 5 5.28 5.44 18.27
CA LEU A 5 5.66 6.80 17.89
C LEU A 5 4.82 7.84 18.64
N ALA A 6 3.52 7.64 18.74
CA ALA A 6 2.61 8.54 19.44
C ALA A 6 2.94 8.61 20.94
N ILE A 7 3.16 7.46 21.59
CA ILE A 7 3.52 7.39 23.01
C ILE A 7 4.87 8.07 23.25
N ASN A 8 5.89 7.76 22.46
CA ASN A 8 7.21 8.38 22.60
C ASN A 8 7.16 9.89 22.38
N ASN A 9 6.39 10.36 21.40
CA ASN A 9 6.21 11.80 21.17
C ASN A 9 5.52 12.49 22.34
N ALA A 10 4.49 11.86 22.91
CA ALA A 10 3.82 12.39 24.11
C ALA A 10 4.76 12.48 25.31
N LEU A 11 5.62 11.47 25.51
CA LEU A 11 6.62 11.48 26.57
C LEU A 11 7.66 12.61 26.37
N LEU A 12 8.13 12.81 25.13
CA LEU A 12 9.06 13.92 24.82
C LEU A 12 8.44 15.29 25.09
N ASN A 13 7.11 15.41 25.00
CA ASN A 13 6.37 16.62 25.33
C ASN A 13 5.90 16.68 26.80
N ASN A 14 6.43 15.81 27.67
CA ASN A 14 6.10 15.73 29.11
C ASN A 14 4.59 15.51 29.37
N SER A 15 3.88 14.81 28.51
CA SER A 15 2.46 14.50 28.69
C SER A 15 2.25 13.43 29.76
N ASP A 16 1.24 13.62 30.61
CA ASP A 16 0.84 12.63 31.61
C ASP A 16 -0.01 11.53 30.96
N LEU A 17 0.62 10.43 30.62
CA LEU A 17 -0.04 9.29 29.96
C LEU A 17 -1.03 8.55 30.86
N SER A 18 -0.93 8.71 32.19
CA SER A 18 -1.87 8.08 33.15
C SER A 18 -3.29 8.64 33.06
N LYS A 19 -3.49 9.73 32.35
CA LYS A 19 -4.79 10.38 32.08
C LYS A 19 -5.14 10.40 30.60
N ALA A 20 -4.31 9.80 29.75
CA ALA A 20 -4.47 9.86 28.30
C ALA A 20 -5.50 8.83 27.78
N THR A 21 -6.08 9.14 26.64
CA THR A 21 -6.79 8.17 25.81
C THR A 21 -6.00 7.96 24.52
N LEU A 22 -5.66 6.72 24.21
CA LEU A 22 -5.00 6.34 22.95
C LEU A 22 -6.05 5.95 21.92
N TYR A 23 -6.10 6.68 20.81
CA TYR A 23 -6.93 6.34 19.66
C TYR A 23 -6.09 5.62 18.62
N VAL A 24 -6.55 4.45 18.16
CA VAL A 24 -5.85 3.64 17.17
C VAL A 24 -6.79 3.24 16.03
N SER A 25 -6.30 3.30 14.81
CA SER A 25 -7.09 2.91 13.64
C SER A 25 -7.29 1.40 13.55
N MET A 26 -6.41 0.61 14.16
CA MET A 26 -6.47 -0.85 14.19
C MET A 26 -6.11 -1.37 15.57
N GLU A 27 -6.63 -2.55 15.91
CA GLU A 27 -6.33 -3.23 17.17
C GLU A 27 -4.81 -3.33 17.41
N PRO A 28 -4.31 -2.91 18.61
CA PRO A 28 -2.90 -2.99 18.94
C PRO A 28 -2.36 -4.42 18.87
N CYS A 29 -1.22 -4.60 18.23
CA CYS A 29 -0.61 -5.91 18.09
C CYS A 29 -0.23 -6.52 19.44
N SER A 30 -0.43 -7.85 19.59
CA SER A 30 -0.21 -8.60 20.82
C SER A 30 0.86 -9.69 20.67
N HIS A 31 1.39 -9.91 19.46
CA HIS A 31 2.42 -10.91 19.20
C HIS A 31 3.79 -10.27 18.93
N ILE A 32 4.85 -11.00 19.17
CA ILE A 32 6.21 -10.58 18.85
C ILE A 32 6.41 -10.77 17.34
N GLY A 33 6.65 -9.65 16.65
CA GLY A 33 7.02 -9.64 15.24
C GLY A 33 8.47 -9.17 15.06
N LYS A 34 8.69 -8.20 14.17
CA LYS A 34 9.98 -7.51 14.06
C LYS A 34 10.26 -6.58 15.24
N THR A 35 9.21 -6.20 15.96
CA THR A 35 9.22 -5.34 17.13
C THR A 35 8.40 -5.97 18.25
N PRO A 36 8.62 -5.56 19.53
CA PRO A 36 7.75 -5.97 20.62
C PRO A 36 6.29 -5.56 20.39
N PRO A 37 5.32 -6.25 21.01
CA PRO A 37 3.90 -5.93 20.90
C PRO A 37 3.58 -4.51 21.37
N CYS A 38 2.65 -3.82 20.68
CA CYS A 38 2.19 -2.50 21.10
C CYS A 38 1.42 -2.54 22.41
N THR A 39 0.80 -3.65 22.76
CA THR A 39 0.18 -3.85 24.08
C THR A 39 1.17 -3.64 25.23
N ASN A 40 2.43 -4.04 25.07
CA ASN A 40 3.45 -3.91 26.12
C ASN A 40 3.75 -2.44 26.48
N ILE A 41 3.94 -1.59 25.47
CA ILE A 41 4.24 -0.17 25.72
C ILE A 41 3.01 0.56 26.28
N ILE A 42 1.80 0.20 25.88
CA ILE A 42 0.55 0.76 26.39
C ILE A 42 0.43 0.45 27.90
N LEU A 43 0.68 -0.81 28.29
CA LEU A 43 0.63 -1.25 29.69
C LEU A 43 1.77 -0.65 30.53
N ALA A 44 3.00 -0.61 29.98
CA ALA A 44 4.17 -0.05 30.67
C ALA A 44 3.97 1.42 31.07
N HIS A 45 3.27 2.20 30.23
CA HIS A 45 2.98 3.60 30.50
C HIS A 45 1.61 3.83 31.16
N LYS A 46 0.92 2.76 31.58
CA LYS A 46 -0.33 2.81 32.32
C LYS A 46 -1.41 3.68 31.65
N ILE A 47 -1.50 3.60 30.32
CA ILE A 47 -2.53 4.33 29.58
C ILE A 47 -3.90 3.74 29.95
N PRO A 48 -4.82 4.54 30.53
CA PRO A 48 -6.04 3.99 31.13
C PRO A 48 -7.13 3.65 30.12
N LYS A 49 -7.09 4.23 28.93
CA LYS A 49 -8.13 4.03 27.91
C LYS A 49 -7.54 3.91 26.51
N VAL A 50 -8.07 2.94 25.74
CA VAL A 50 -7.76 2.74 24.32
C VAL A 50 -9.06 2.66 23.52
N VAL A 51 -9.16 3.45 22.44
CA VAL A 51 -10.28 3.42 21.49
C VAL A 51 -9.80 2.84 20.18
N ILE A 52 -10.43 1.75 19.73
CA ILE A 52 -10.03 0.95 18.56
C ILE A 52 -11.02 1.20 17.43
N GLY A 53 -10.54 1.69 16.28
CA GLY A 53 -11.37 2.00 15.11
C GLY A 53 -11.68 0.80 14.21
N SER A 54 -10.85 -0.25 14.23
CA SER A 54 -11.11 -1.53 13.56
C SER A 54 -10.37 -2.67 14.24
N MET A 55 -10.91 -3.87 14.17
CA MET A 55 -10.22 -5.07 14.66
C MET A 55 -9.16 -5.53 13.65
N ASP A 56 -8.08 -6.14 14.15
CA ASP A 56 -7.10 -6.81 13.28
C ASP A 56 -7.68 -8.13 12.77
N PRO A 57 -7.68 -8.38 11.45
CA PRO A 57 -8.19 -9.65 10.90
C PRO A 57 -7.28 -10.85 11.17
N ASN A 58 -6.07 -10.63 11.67
CA ASN A 58 -5.14 -11.70 12.00
C ASN A 58 -5.57 -12.41 13.29
N PRO A 59 -5.91 -13.71 13.26
CA PRO A 59 -6.40 -14.44 14.44
C PRO A 59 -5.36 -14.58 15.57
N LEU A 60 -4.09 -14.25 15.30
CA LEU A 60 -3.04 -14.22 16.31
C LEU A 60 -3.01 -12.91 17.11
N VAL A 61 -3.78 -11.91 16.70
CA VAL A 61 -3.89 -10.65 17.40
C VAL A 61 -5.07 -10.72 18.38
N SER A 62 -4.81 -10.36 19.62
CA SER A 62 -5.78 -10.30 20.70
C SER A 62 -5.49 -9.11 21.64
N GLY A 63 -5.06 -8.00 21.05
CA GLY A 63 -4.63 -6.83 21.80
C GLY A 63 -5.73 -6.21 22.65
N ALA A 64 -6.94 -6.14 22.10
CA ALA A 64 -8.11 -5.63 22.81
C ALA A 64 -8.38 -6.45 24.10
N LYS A 65 -8.36 -7.79 23.96
CA LYS A 65 -8.56 -8.68 25.10
C LYS A 65 -7.45 -8.54 26.14
N ILE A 66 -6.18 -8.58 25.72
CA ILE A 66 -5.03 -8.47 26.64
C ILE A 66 -5.07 -7.15 27.42
N LEU A 67 -5.36 -6.04 26.75
CA LEU A 67 -5.48 -4.73 27.40
C LEU A 67 -6.65 -4.68 28.39
N SER A 68 -7.82 -5.22 27.99
CA SER A 68 -8.99 -5.29 28.87
C SER A 68 -8.75 -6.17 30.08
N ASP A 69 -8.14 -7.35 29.93
CA ASP A 69 -7.80 -8.26 31.01
C ASP A 69 -6.78 -7.63 32.00
N ALA A 70 -5.95 -6.70 31.50
CA ALA A 70 -5.01 -5.91 32.31
C ALA A 70 -5.62 -4.65 32.95
N GLY A 71 -6.93 -4.43 32.80
CA GLY A 71 -7.65 -3.31 33.44
C GLY A 71 -7.68 -2.02 32.63
N VAL A 72 -7.23 -2.03 31.38
CA VAL A 72 -7.37 -0.88 30.47
C VAL A 72 -8.83 -0.80 29.98
N ASN A 73 -9.42 0.39 30.00
CA ASN A 73 -10.74 0.61 29.41
C ASN A 73 -10.64 0.58 27.87
N VAL A 74 -11.04 -0.54 27.27
CA VAL A 74 -11.00 -0.74 25.80
C VAL A 74 -12.37 -0.46 25.23
N GLU A 75 -12.45 0.53 24.36
CA GLU A 75 -13.65 0.88 23.59
C GLU A 75 -13.44 0.50 22.12
N ILE A 76 -14.33 -0.33 21.58
CA ILE A 76 -14.32 -0.70 20.17
C ILE A 76 -15.33 0.20 19.45
N SER A 77 -14.84 1.18 18.68
CA SER A 77 -15.64 2.17 17.97
C SER A 77 -15.38 2.00 16.45
N ILE A 78 -16.02 0.99 15.87
CA ILE A 78 -15.84 0.68 14.44
C ILE A 78 -16.36 1.83 13.59
N GLN A 79 -15.46 2.40 12.77
CA GLN A 79 -15.76 3.49 11.84
C GLN A 79 -15.62 2.97 10.41
N PRO A 80 -16.64 3.12 9.55
CA PRO A 80 -16.59 2.65 8.15
C PRO A 80 -15.38 3.19 7.39
N GLU A 81 -15.02 4.45 7.59
CA GLU A 81 -13.88 5.10 6.95
C GLU A 81 -12.55 4.48 7.36
N ILE A 82 -12.41 4.08 8.61
CA ILE A 82 -11.21 3.40 9.13
C ILE A 82 -11.13 1.97 8.57
N VAL A 83 -12.26 1.28 8.49
CA VAL A 83 -12.33 -0.06 7.88
C VAL A 83 -11.92 0.00 6.41
N GLU A 84 -12.41 0.98 5.65
CA GLU A 84 -12.03 1.18 4.24
C GLU A 84 -10.56 1.57 4.10
N PHE A 85 -10.04 2.43 4.96
CA PHE A 85 -8.61 2.78 5.01
C PHE A 85 -7.73 1.54 5.19
N ASN A 86 -8.14 0.61 6.08
CA ASN A 86 -7.42 -0.63 6.36
C ASN A 86 -7.73 -1.77 5.35
N ASN A 87 -8.62 -1.54 4.38
CA ASN A 87 -9.16 -2.58 3.49
C ASN A 87 -8.07 -3.37 2.74
N THR A 88 -7.02 -2.69 2.25
CA THR A 88 -5.91 -3.38 1.54
C THR A 88 -5.18 -4.34 2.46
N PHE A 89 -4.88 -3.92 3.70
CA PHE A 89 -4.26 -4.76 4.71
C PHE A 89 -5.16 -5.96 5.06
N ASN A 90 -6.45 -5.70 5.30
CA ASN A 90 -7.43 -6.73 5.64
C ASN A 90 -7.54 -7.79 4.54
N ILE A 91 -7.64 -7.40 3.27
CA ILE A 91 -7.67 -8.34 2.13
C ILE A 91 -6.39 -9.19 2.09
N ASN A 92 -5.23 -8.57 2.27
CA ASN A 92 -3.95 -9.27 2.24
C ASN A 92 -3.83 -10.29 3.38
N GLN A 93 -4.28 -9.93 4.58
CA GLN A 93 -4.24 -10.83 5.75
C GLN A 93 -5.22 -12.00 5.61
N LEU A 94 -6.47 -11.71 5.25
CA LEU A 94 -7.53 -12.73 5.14
C LEU A 94 -7.31 -13.68 3.97
N ASN A 95 -6.94 -13.13 2.81
CA ASN A 95 -6.87 -13.92 1.58
C ASN A 95 -5.44 -14.41 1.26
N LYS A 96 -4.41 -13.98 2.00
CA LYS A 96 -3.00 -14.29 1.77
C LYS A 96 -2.53 -13.97 0.35
N ARG A 97 -3.10 -12.93 -0.24
CA ARG A 97 -2.81 -12.48 -1.61
C ARG A 97 -2.87 -10.95 -1.70
N PRO A 98 -2.16 -10.32 -2.66
CA PRO A 98 -2.24 -8.89 -2.88
C PRO A 98 -3.66 -8.45 -3.29
N LYS A 99 -4.01 -7.21 -2.97
CA LYS A 99 -5.16 -6.53 -3.59
C LYS A 99 -4.77 -6.12 -5.01
N TYR A 100 -5.57 -6.52 -5.99
CA TYR A 100 -5.37 -6.14 -7.39
C TYR A 100 -6.33 -5.02 -7.77
N VAL A 101 -5.80 -4.02 -8.48
CA VAL A 101 -6.58 -2.96 -9.12
C VAL A 101 -6.33 -3.02 -10.61
N LEU A 102 -7.34 -3.36 -11.38
CA LEU A 102 -7.27 -3.36 -12.85
C LEU A 102 -7.57 -1.96 -13.38
N LYS A 103 -6.62 -1.39 -14.15
CA LYS A 103 -6.78 -0.12 -14.85
C LYS A 103 -6.73 -0.32 -16.36
N ALA A 104 -7.76 0.07 -17.06
CA ALA A 104 -7.77 0.14 -18.51
C ALA A 104 -8.22 1.53 -18.98
N ALA A 105 -7.63 2.01 -20.08
CA ALA A 105 -8.17 3.16 -20.82
C ALA A 105 -8.87 2.61 -22.06
N THR A 106 -10.17 2.89 -22.19
CA THR A 106 -10.98 2.36 -23.28
C THR A 106 -11.78 3.47 -23.95
N THR A 107 -12.07 3.31 -25.24
CA THR A 107 -13.08 4.11 -25.94
C THR A 107 -14.47 3.73 -25.43
N ILE A 108 -15.49 4.48 -25.81
CA ILE A 108 -16.88 4.22 -25.43
C ILE A 108 -17.37 2.82 -25.87
N ASN A 109 -16.81 2.29 -26.96
CA ASN A 109 -17.10 0.94 -27.46
C ASN A 109 -16.09 -0.11 -26.99
N GLY A 110 -15.34 0.17 -25.91
CA GLY A 110 -14.47 -0.80 -25.23
C GLY A 110 -13.14 -1.09 -25.94
N LYS A 111 -12.71 -0.29 -26.92
CA LYS A 111 -11.42 -0.50 -27.61
C LYS A 111 -10.29 0.17 -26.84
N ILE A 112 -9.13 -0.50 -26.77
CA ILE A 112 -7.90 0.00 -26.11
C ILE A 112 -6.92 0.66 -27.08
N ALA A 113 -7.15 0.55 -28.37
CA ALA A 113 -6.37 1.16 -29.46
C ALA A 113 -7.20 1.22 -30.74
N ASP A 114 -6.76 1.99 -31.74
CA ASP A 114 -7.28 1.98 -33.08
C ASP A 114 -6.79 0.74 -33.90
N ARG A 115 -7.17 0.64 -35.18
CA ARG A 115 -6.76 -0.47 -36.04
C ARG A 115 -5.26 -0.50 -36.32
N GLN A 116 -4.57 0.63 -36.24
CA GLN A 116 -3.14 0.78 -36.39
C GLN A 116 -2.41 0.54 -35.04
N GLY A 117 -3.15 0.36 -33.97
CA GLY A 117 -2.62 0.14 -32.61
C GLY A 117 -2.22 1.42 -31.89
N ASN A 118 -2.68 2.59 -32.30
CA ASN A 118 -2.46 3.83 -31.58
C ASN A 118 -3.45 3.94 -30.41
N SER A 119 -2.96 4.32 -29.24
CA SER A 119 -3.74 4.44 -28.01
C SER A 119 -3.70 5.85 -27.38
N LYS A 120 -2.94 6.77 -27.95
CA LYS A 120 -2.75 8.13 -27.42
C LYS A 120 -3.62 9.13 -28.19
N TRP A 121 -4.59 9.83 -27.58
CA TRP A 121 -4.98 9.74 -26.17
C TRP A 121 -6.44 9.33 -26.08
N ILE A 122 -6.73 8.19 -25.48
CA ILE A 122 -8.10 7.71 -25.28
C ILE A 122 -8.76 8.44 -24.10
N SER A 123 -8.01 8.66 -23.01
CA SER A 123 -8.49 9.37 -21.83
C SER A 123 -7.99 10.83 -21.80
N ASN A 124 -8.77 11.72 -21.16
CA ASN A 124 -8.39 13.10 -20.98
C ASN A 124 -7.27 13.28 -19.93
N GLU A 125 -6.78 14.50 -19.79
CA GLU A 125 -5.68 14.83 -18.90
C GLU A 125 -6.03 14.59 -17.42
N LYS A 126 -7.24 14.97 -17.00
CA LYS A 126 -7.70 14.76 -15.61
C LYS A 126 -7.71 13.28 -15.23
N SER A 127 -8.20 12.41 -16.13
CA SER A 127 -8.18 10.96 -15.91
C SER A 127 -6.75 10.42 -15.82
N ARG A 128 -5.83 10.93 -16.64
CA ARG A 128 -4.43 10.52 -16.57
C ARG A 128 -3.75 11.00 -15.29
N ALA A 129 -4.03 12.23 -14.85
CA ALA A 129 -3.55 12.76 -13.58
C ALA A 129 -4.04 11.90 -12.40
N TYR A 130 -5.33 11.56 -12.36
CA TYR A 130 -5.90 10.67 -11.35
C TYR A 130 -5.16 9.33 -11.27
N VAL A 131 -4.84 8.71 -12.41
CA VAL A 131 -4.08 7.45 -12.45
C VAL A 131 -2.72 7.59 -11.78
N HIS A 132 -2.02 8.71 -11.97
CA HIS A 132 -0.72 8.93 -11.37
C HIS A 132 -0.82 9.34 -9.90
N GLN A 133 -1.69 10.28 -9.56
CA GLN A 133 -1.82 10.85 -8.23
C GLN A 133 -2.50 9.91 -7.23
N ILE A 134 -3.45 9.10 -7.67
CA ILE A 134 -4.25 8.26 -6.79
C ILE A 134 -3.93 6.77 -6.98
N LEU A 135 -4.10 6.22 -8.20
CA LEU A 135 -3.98 4.78 -8.36
C LEU A 135 -2.54 4.29 -8.21
N ARG A 136 -1.58 4.97 -8.85
CA ARG A 136 -0.17 4.55 -8.78
C ARG A 136 0.49 4.92 -7.47
N SER A 137 0.20 6.08 -6.89
CA SER A 137 0.78 6.50 -5.60
C SER A 137 0.40 5.56 -4.45
N ASN A 138 -0.79 4.95 -4.51
CA ASN A 138 -1.27 3.99 -3.53
C ASN A 138 -0.90 2.52 -3.85
N ALA A 139 -0.17 2.27 -4.93
CA ALA A 139 0.28 0.92 -5.29
C ALA A 139 1.70 0.64 -4.76
N ASP A 140 2.03 -0.64 -4.57
CA ASP A 140 3.39 -1.10 -4.25
C ASP A 140 4.13 -1.61 -5.49
N ALA A 141 3.36 -2.08 -6.49
CA ALA A 141 3.89 -2.56 -7.76
C ALA A 141 2.92 -2.31 -8.93
N ILE A 142 3.47 -2.25 -10.13
CA ILE A 142 2.72 -2.27 -11.39
C ILE A 142 2.94 -3.61 -12.06
N LEU A 143 1.85 -4.31 -12.41
CA LEU A 143 1.88 -5.49 -13.26
C LEU A 143 1.52 -5.09 -14.69
N THR A 144 2.34 -5.47 -15.65
CA THR A 144 2.14 -5.19 -17.09
C THR A 144 2.67 -6.33 -17.97
N THR A 145 2.58 -6.18 -19.28
CA THR A 145 3.12 -7.15 -20.24
C THR A 145 4.31 -6.58 -20.99
N ALA A 146 5.20 -7.46 -21.48
CA ALA A 146 6.30 -7.09 -22.36
C ALA A 146 5.81 -6.32 -23.60
N GLN A 147 4.68 -6.71 -24.18
CA GLN A 147 4.10 -6.03 -25.34
C GLN A 147 3.85 -4.54 -25.08
N THR A 148 3.25 -4.20 -23.94
CA THR A 148 2.98 -2.81 -23.55
C THR A 148 4.29 -2.03 -23.33
N VAL A 149 5.25 -2.66 -22.66
CA VAL A 149 6.54 -2.02 -22.39
C VAL A 149 7.30 -1.72 -23.68
N ILE A 150 7.40 -2.68 -24.57
CA ILE A 150 8.16 -2.56 -25.84
C ILE A 150 7.45 -1.58 -26.78
N LYS A 151 6.15 -1.78 -27.04
CA LYS A 151 5.41 -0.99 -28.02
C LYS A 151 5.30 0.48 -27.63
N ASP A 152 5.04 0.76 -26.37
CA ASP A 152 4.80 2.13 -25.89
C ASP A 152 6.05 2.80 -25.32
N ASN A 153 7.18 2.10 -25.23
CA ASN A 153 8.36 2.50 -24.47
C ASN A 153 7.97 3.08 -23.08
N ALA A 154 7.09 2.36 -22.40
CA ALA A 154 6.39 2.86 -21.23
C ALA A 154 7.30 2.83 -20.00
N LYS A 155 7.60 3.99 -19.42
CA LYS A 155 8.47 4.11 -18.21
C LYS A 155 7.89 3.46 -16.96
N MET A 156 6.58 3.25 -16.89
CA MET A 156 5.87 2.65 -15.73
C MET A 156 6.22 3.32 -14.39
N ASN A 157 6.36 4.64 -14.39
CA ASN A 157 6.64 5.47 -13.22
C ASN A 157 5.42 6.25 -12.76
N ILE A 158 5.52 6.86 -11.59
CA ILE A 158 4.59 7.90 -11.13
C ILE A 158 5.09 9.23 -11.71
N ARG A 159 4.15 10.06 -12.15
CA ARG A 159 4.41 11.42 -12.65
C ARG A 159 3.47 12.36 -11.92
N VAL A 160 3.97 12.96 -10.85
CA VAL A 160 3.31 14.03 -10.07
C VAL A 160 4.23 15.23 -10.08
N PRO A 161 3.70 16.45 -10.22
CA PRO A 161 4.47 17.67 -10.08
C PRO A 161 5.06 17.75 -8.65
N ASP A 162 6.27 18.23 -8.53
CA ASP A 162 6.92 18.71 -7.29
C ASP A 162 7.15 17.71 -6.13
N GLU A 163 7.09 16.42 -6.36
CA GLU A 163 7.42 15.43 -5.32
C GLU A 163 8.52 14.48 -5.76
N ASP A 164 9.32 14.03 -4.78
CA ASP A 164 10.14 12.81 -4.90
C ASP A 164 9.21 11.64 -5.19
N ALA A 165 8.92 11.42 -6.46
CA ALA A 165 7.93 10.46 -6.90
C ALA A 165 8.28 9.08 -6.35
N LYS A 166 7.37 8.51 -5.57
CA LYS A 166 7.46 7.12 -5.09
C LYS A 166 7.79 6.23 -6.29
N GLU A 167 8.87 5.49 -6.21
CA GLU A 167 9.18 4.47 -7.20
C GLU A 167 8.36 3.21 -6.90
N LEU A 168 7.86 2.57 -7.95
CA LEU A 168 7.09 1.32 -7.86
C LEU A 168 7.90 0.14 -8.37
N ASN A 169 7.79 -1.00 -7.72
CA ASN A 169 8.24 -2.25 -8.31
C ASN A 169 7.49 -2.51 -9.61
N LEU A 170 8.17 -3.10 -10.59
CA LEU A 170 7.59 -3.43 -11.87
C LEU A 170 7.61 -4.94 -12.06
N ILE A 171 6.46 -5.50 -12.37
CA ILE A 171 6.31 -6.93 -12.68
C ILE A 171 5.88 -7.02 -14.15
N ILE A 172 6.66 -7.70 -14.97
CA ILE A 172 6.41 -7.81 -16.41
C ILE A 172 6.16 -9.28 -16.76
N ILE A 173 5.00 -9.56 -17.31
CA ILE A 173 4.71 -10.87 -17.91
C ILE A 173 5.42 -10.90 -19.26
N ASP A 174 6.50 -11.68 -19.33
CA ASP A 174 7.36 -11.79 -20.51
C ASP A 174 7.87 -13.22 -20.69
N ARG A 175 7.04 -14.07 -21.24
CA ARG A 175 7.28 -15.50 -21.41
C ARG A 175 8.59 -15.82 -22.15
N ALA A 176 8.95 -15.00 -23.13
CA ALA A 176 10.10 -15.19 -24.01
C ALA A 176 11.31 -14.32 -23.64
N LEU A 177 11.24 -13.50 -22.56
CA LEU A 177 12.29 -12.55 -22.15
C LEU A 177 12.60 -11.48 -23.21
N ARG A 178 11.61 -11.07 -24.01
CA ARG A 178 11.75 -10.09 -25.09
C ARG A 178 12.27 -8.73 -24.64
N VAL A 179 11.93 -8.32 -23.41
CA VAL A 179 12.42 -7.03 -22.88
C VAL A 179 13.93 -7.02 -22.65
N LEU A 180 14.58 -8.18 -22.61
CA LEU A 180 16.03 -8.33 -22.46
C LEU A 180 16.78 -8.47 -23.81
N GLU A 181 16.07 -8.54 -24.93
CA GLU A 181 16.69 -8.60 -26.26
C GLU A 181 17.52 -7.35 -26.53
N PRO A 182 18.63 -7.48 -27.28
CA PRO A 182 19.59 -6.38 -27.50
C PRO A 182 18.96 -5.07 -27.97
N GLU A 183 17.99 -5.14 -28.87
CA GLU A 183 17.26 -3.98 -29.41
C GLU A 183 16.42 -3.27 -28.33
N ASN A 184 16.07 -3.93 -27.26
CA ASN A 184 15.23 -3.42 -26.19
C ASN A 184 16.02 -2.82 -25.01
N LYS A 185 17.37 -2.78 -25.07
CA LYS A 185 18.22 -2.21 -24.01
C LYS A 185 17.94 -0.72 -23.73
N GLY A 186 17.40 0.01 -24.70
CA GLY A 186 17.03 1.42 -24.59
C GLY A 186 15.67 1.70 -23.96
N LEU A 187 14.92 0.68 -23.52
CA LEU A 187 13.58 0.88 -22.97
C LEU A 187 13.60 1.72 -21.69
N GLY A 188 12.67 2.65 -21.62
CA GLY A 188 12.56 3.62 -20.53
C GLY A 188 12.36 3.02 -19.14
N ILE A 189 11.96 1.75 -19.05
CA ILE A 189 11.81 1.04 -17.77
C ILE A 189 13.16 0.79 -17.05
N PHE A 190 14.27 0.75 -17.79
CA PHE A 190 15.59 0.49 -17.21
C PHE A 190 16.27 1.75 -16.66
N TYR A 191 15.72 2.92 -16.94
CA TYR A 191 16.30 4.21 -16.54
C TYR A 191 15.49 4.88 -15.44
N GLY A 192 16.20 5.57 -14.55
CA GLY A 192 15.58 6.37 -13.49
C GLY A 192 15.02 5.57 -12.30
N ARG A 193 15.35 4.27 -12.20
CA ARG A 193 14.99 3.44 -11.05
C ARG A 193 16.18 3.29 -10.12
N LYS A 194 16.07 3.80 -8.89
CA LYS A 194 17.16 3.77 -7.90
C LYS A 194 16.90 2.80 -6.75
N ARG A 195 15.63 2.58 -6.39
CA ARG A 195 15.22 1.86 -5.18
C ARG A 195 14.29 0.69 -5.42
N THR A 196 13.82 0.48 -6.66
CA THR A 196 12.84 -0.55 -6.98
C THR A 196 13.36 -1.59 -7.95
N LYS A 197 12.70 -2.74 -7.98
CA LYS A 197 13.09 -3.91 -8.77
C LYS A 197 12.17 -4.09 -9.97
N ILE A 198 12.72 -4.70 -11.02
CA ILE A 198 11.96 -5.22 -12.15
C ILE A 198 11.97 -6.74 -12.02
N TYR A 199 10.78 -7.32 -11.97
CA TYR A 199 10.58 -8.77 -11.94
C TYR A 199 10.03 -9.21 -13.29
N LEU A 200 10.62 -10.25 -13.88
CA LEU A 200 10.11 -10.87 -15.11
C LEU A 200 9.43 -12.18 -14.76
N LEU A 201 8.17 -12.31 -15.17
CA LEU A 201 7.44 -13.57 -15.12
C LEU A 201 7.60 -14.27 -16.46
N THR A 202 8.30 -15.38 -16.48
CA THR A 202 8.68 -16.13 -17.66
C THR A 202 8.33 -17.61 -17.51
N ASP A 203 8.27 -18.33 -18.62
CA ASP A 203 8.09 -19.79 -18.67
C ASP A 203 9.44 -20.54 -18.57
N LYS A 204 10.56 -19.83 -18.44
CA LYS A 204 11.92 -20.37 -18.38
C LYS A 204 12.48 -20.39 -16.95
#